data_d669678da2c5583368e81ec63cb2a0f1
#
_entry.id   d669678da2c5583368e81ec63cb2a0f1
#
_cell.length_a   1.000
_cell.length_b   1.000
_cell.length_c   1.000
_cell.angle_alpha   90.00
_cell.angle_beta   90.00
_cell.angle_gamma   90.00
#
_symmetry.space_group_name_H-M   'P 1'
#
loop_
_entity.id
_entity.type
_entity.pdbx_description
1 polymer ?
#
loop_
_entity_poly.entity_id
_entity_poly.type
_entity_poly.pdbx_seq_one_letter_code
_entity_poly.pdbx_strand_id
1 'polypeptide(L)'
;MLRTHYAAAIGCARGNALDEIMRKVWTRYGKGEFTDDEAGELTTLAHERRAALRGSGQTALGLVFPPPAERCPTPVRRHSHIRGRSEGRIWRPTTRKDVQAILKAAEIYNEAGLHEKGERSGPLGSVALDVLRLFVNLIDFRTGRLEPSITTIMDRLGRSRDTIVRALKNLRAHGFIDWLRRYEPTGNEGRGPQVQQTSNAYRLSLPEKARQFLGRFGKAPPLPDDHSAEQEACAAELDAHRKSLPLDE
;
A
#
# COMPACT_ATOMS: atom_id res chain seq x y z
N MET A 1 1.75 -4.76 -63.02
CA MET A 1 3.10 -4.50 -62.42
C MET A 1 3.11 -3.30 -61.44
N LEU A 2 2.52 -2.17 -61.78
CA LEU A 2 2.55 -0.98 -60.88
C LEU A 2 1.88 -1.21 -59.53
N ARG A 3 0.69 -1.85 -59.50
CA ARG A 3 -0.08 -2.20 -58.30
C ARG A 3 0.74 -3.07 -57.33
N THR A 4 1.37 -4.12 -57.79
CA THR A 4 2.18 -5.04 -56.97
C THR A 4 3.39 -4.34 -56.35
N HIS A 5 3.99 -3.41 -57.06
CA HIS A 5 5.08 -2.59 -56.53
C HIS A 5 4.64 -1.69 -55.39
N TYR A 6 3.48 -1.01 -55.51
CA TYR A 6 2.95 -0.16 -54.44
C TYR A 6 2.43 -0.95 -53.24
N ALA A 7 1.81 -2.13 -53.48
CA ALA A 7 1.40 -3.01 -52.38
C ALA A 7 2.59 -3.53 -51.57
N ALA A 8 3.68 -3.92 -52.24
CA ALA A 8 4.92 -4.29 -51.55
C ALA A 8 5.55 -3.11 -50.77
N ALA A 9 5.56 -1.92 -51.37
CA ALA A 9 6.07 -0.73 -50.70
C ALA A 9 5.25 -0.36 -49.47
N ILE A 10 3.91 -0.47 -49.51
CA ILE A 10 3.03 -0.28 -48.34
C ILE A 10 3.31 -1.29 -47.26
N GLY A 11 3.52 -2.58 -47.58
CA GLY A 11 3.83 -3.63 -46.66
C GLY A 11 5.12 -3.42 -45.84
N CYS A 12 6.11 -2.75 -46.46
CA CYS A 12 7.40 -2.42 -45.82
C CYS A 12 7.46 -1.02 -45.18
N ALA A 13 6.50 -0.13 -45.51
CA ALA A 13 6.54 1.25 -45.09
C ALA A 13 6.25 1.43 -43.58
N ARG A 14 6.83 2.47 -43.00
CA ARG A 14 6.67 2.86 -41.59
C ARG A 14 6.52 4.37 -41.45
N GLY A 15 5.67 4.82 -40.51
CA GLY A 15 5.51 6.24 -40.20
C GLY A 15 5.17 7.10 -41.44
N ASN A 16 5.85 8.24 -41.63
CA ASN A 16 5.62 9.18 -42.69
C ASN A 16 5.84 8.64 -44.12
N ALA A 17 6.65 7.56 -44.27
CA ALA A 17 6.86 6.93 -45.57
C ALA A 17 5.57 6.33 -46.13
N LEU A 18 4.65 5.85 -45.29
CA LEU A 18 3.34 5.36 -45.72
C LEU A 18 2.48 6.49 -46.31
N ASP A 19 2.53 7.69 -45.72
CA ASP A 19 1.78 8.83 -46.18
C ASP A 19 2.34 9.38 -47.51
N GLU A 20 3.65 9.31 -47.72
CA GLU A 20 4.28 9.64 -48.98
C GLU A 20 3.90 8.66 -50.10
N ILE A 21 3.89 7.38 -49.79
CA ILE A 21 3.48 6.33 -50.75
C ILE A 21 2.02 6.56 -51.14
N MET A 22 1.13 6.80 -50.18
CA MET A 22 -0.27 7.05 -50.42
C MET A 22 -0.48 8.33 -51.25
N ARG A 23 0.29 9.39 -51.02
CA ARG A 23 0.26 10.60 -51.83
C ARG A 23 0.62 10.33 -53.30
N LYS A 24 1.63 9.49 -53.54
CA LYS A 24 2.03 9.07 -54.89
C LYS A 24 0.94 8.20 -55.54
N VAL A 25 0.28 7.31 -54.80
CA VAL A 25 -0.84 6.50 -55.28
C VAL A 25 -1.98 7.43 -55.76
N TRP A 26 -2.41 8.38 -54.95
CA TRP A 26 -3.48 9.33 -55.30
C TRP A 26 -3.11 10.24 -56.46
N THR A 27 -1.85 10.69 -56.55
CA THR A 27 -1.37 11.48 -57.70
C THR A 27 -1.44 10.70 -59.01
N ARG A 28 -1.12 9.42 -58.99
CA ARG A 28 -1.17 8.53 -60.18
C ARG A 28 -2.58 8.11 -60.50
N TYR A 29 -3.44 7.93 -59.49
CA TYR A 29 -4.86 7.70 -59.70
C TYR A 29 -5.49 8.91 -60.41
N GLY A 30 -5.18 10.14 -60.05
CA GLY A 30 -5.62 11.35 -60.75
C GLY A 30 -5.11 11.46 -62.19
N LYS A 31 -4.04 10.72 -62.57
CA LYS A 31 -3.54 10.61 -63.95
C LYS A 31 -4.14 9.42 -64.73
N GLY A 32 -5.05 8.67 -64.12
CA GLY A 32 -5.68 7.47 -64.74
C GLY A 32 -4.78 6.23 -64.81
N GLU A 33 -3.68 6.21 -64.06
CA GLU A 33 -2.74 5.07 -64.01
C GLU A 33 -3.22 3.92 -63.13
N PHE A 34 -4.21 4.12 -62.27
CA PHE A 34 -4.89 3.15 -61.41
C PHE A 34 -6.40 3.23 -61.64
N THR A 35 -7.04 2.07 -61.55
CA THR A 35 -8.50 1.97 -61.47
C THR A 35 -9.01 2.26 -60.06
N ASP A 36 -10.32 2.53 -59.94
CA ASP A 36 -10.97 2.75 -58.61
C ASP A 36 -10.74 1.58 -57.66
N ASP A 37 -10.88 0.36 -58.18
CA ASP A 37 -10.68 -0.87 -57.40
C ASP A 37 -9.24 -1.03 -56.91
N GLU A 38 -8.24 -0.76 -57.78
CA GLU A 38 -6.83 -0.83 -57.42
C GLU A 38 -6.44 0.24 -56.39
N ALA A 39 -6.94 1.47 -56.53
CA ALA A 39 -6.73 2.54 -55.55
C ALA A 39 -7.41 2.22 -54.20
N GLY A 40 -8.61 1.62 -54.24
CA GLY A 40 -9.33 1.16 -53.07
C GLY A 40 -8.58 0.07 -52.31
N GLU A 41 -8.08 -0.96 -53.03
CA GLU A 41 -7.27 -2.03 -52.42
C GLU A 41 -5.98 -1.49 -51.77
N LEU A 42 -5.24 -0.63 -52.44
CA LEU A 42 -4.02 -0.02 -51.90
C LEU A 42 -4.30 0.83 -50.65
N THR A 43 -5.46 1.51 -50.61
CA THR A 43 -5.91 2.30 -49.47
C THR A 43 -6.24 1.37 -48.30
N THR A 44 -6.92 0.26 -48.54
CA THR A 44 -7.23 -0.75 -47.52
C THR A 44 -5.95 -1.32 -46.91
N LEU A 45 -4.99 -1.75 -47.75
CA LEU A 45 -3.69 -2.22 -47.31
C LEU A 45 -2.93 -1.19 -46.48
N ALA A 46 -3.01 0.09 -46.82
CA ALA A 46 -2.38 1.15 -46.02
C ALA A 46 -3.06 1.35 -44.68
N HIS A 47 -4.39 1.21 -44.60
CA HIS A 47 -5.13 1.23 -43.31
C HIS A 47 -4.78 0.06 -42.40
N GLU A 48 -4.75 -1.14 -42.98
CA GLU A 48 -4.33 -2.34 -42.24
C GLU A 48 -2.90 -2.21 -41.72
N ARG A 49 -1.99 -1.70 -42.55
CA ARG A 49 -0.61 -1.46 -42.14
C ARG A 49 -0.50 -0.43 -41.02
N ARG A 50 -1.28 0.67 -41.09
CA ARG A 50 -1.36 1.65 -39.98
C ARG A 50 -1.90 1.03 -38.70
N ALA A 51 -2.92 0.17 -38.80
CA ALA A 51 -3.47 -0.54 -37.65
C ALA A 51 -2.45 -1.47 -37.01
N ALA A 52 -1.75 -2.26 -37.86
CA ALA A 52 -0.68 -3.15 -37.39
C ALA A 52 0.46 -2.41 -36.71
N LEU A 53 0.86 -1.23 -37.24
CA LEU A 53 1.90 -0.39 -36.64
C LEU A 53 1.45 0.26 -35.31
N ARG A 54 0.18 0.61 -35.17
CA ARG A 54 -0.39 1.10 -33.89
C ARG A 54 -0.42 0.00 -32.83
N GLY A 55 -0.76 -1.22 -33.25
CA GLY A 55 -0.77 -2.39 -32.35
C GLY A 55 0.63 -2.84 -31.92
N SER A 56 1.66 -2.59 -32.71
CA SER A 56 3.05 -2.98 -32.43
C SER A 56 3.84 -1.96 -31.57
N GLY A 57 3.21 -0.89 -31.11
CA GLY A 57 3.88 0.13 -30.28
C GLY A 57 4.99 0.93 -30.99
N GLN A 58 5.03 0.87 -32.34
CA GLN A 58 6.03 1.62 -33.11
C GLN A 58 5.62 3.10 -33.23
N THR A 59 6.49 3.98 -32.79
CA THR A 59 6.33 5.43 -33.00
C THR A 59 6.84 5.86 -34.38
N ALA A 60 6.50 7.07 -34.79
CA ALA A 60 6.94 7.70 -36.04
C ALA A 60 8.48 7.72 -36.22
N LEU A 61 9.25 7.56 -35.17
CA LEU A 61 10.71 7.49 -35.17
C LEU A 61 11.29 6.08 -35.41
N GLY A 62 10.44 5.08 -35.66
CA GLY A 62 10.89 3.69 -35.89
C GLY A 62 11.44 3.00 -34.64
N LEU A 63 11.34 3.62 -33.49
CA LEU A 63 11.70 3.00 -32.22
C LEU A 63 10.66 1.93 -31.88
N VAL A 64 11.08 0.70 -31.78
CA VAL A 64 10.28 -0.40 -31.25
C VAL A 64 10.24 -0.21 -29.74
N PHE A 65 9.20 0.43 -29.25
CA PHE A 65 8.92 0.30 -27.81
C PHE A 65 8.37 -1.12 -27.60
N PRO A 66 8.90 -1.87 -26.64
CA PRO A 66 8.21 -3.09 -26.22
C PRO A 66 6.77 -2.72 -25.88
N PRO A 67 5.78 -3.62 -26.11
CA PRO A 67 4.41 -3.39 -25.65
C PRO A 67 4.53 -2.91 -24.20
N PRO A 68 3.77 -1.89 -23.79
CA PRO A 68 3.87 -1.37 -22.44
C PRO A 68 3.79 -2.60 -21.53
N ALA A 69 4.94 -2.95 -20.93
CA ALA A 69 4.98 -3.99 -19.91
C ALA A 69 3.81 -3.68 -19.00
N GLU A 70 2.95 -4.67 -18.71
CA GLU A 70 1.78 -4.52 -17.86
C GLU A 70 2.15 -3.50 -16.80
N ARG A 71 1.60 -2.31 -16.93
CA ARG A 71 2.08 -1.16 -16.14
C ARG A 71 1.84 -1.55 -14.70
N CYS A 72 2.89 -2.06 -14.05
CA CYS A 72 2.80 -2.28 -12.63
C CYS A 72 2.31 -0.99 -12.02
N PRO A 73 1.14 -0.98 -11.39
CA PRO A 73 0.54 0.23 -10.88
C PRO A 73 1.54 0.90 -9.93
N THR A 74 2.18 1.97 -10.40
CA THR A 74 3.14 2.71 -9.58
C THR A 74 2.37 3.38 -8.45
N PRO A 75 2.79 3.19 -7.19
CA PRO A 75 2.09 3.75 -6.06
C PRO A 75 2.06 5.28 -6.15
N VAL A 76 0.92 5.89 -5.83
CA VAL A 76 0.70 7.35 -5.85
C VAL A 76 1.70 8.08 -4.93
N ARG A 77 2.15 7.41 -3.87
CA ARG A 77 3.16 7.92 -2.92
C ARG A 77 4.22 6.87 -2.64
N ARG A 78 5.45 7.33 -2.44
CA ARG A 78 6.56 6.47 -2.02
C ARG A 78 6.18 5.68 -0.77
N HIS A 79 6.66 4.45 -0.67
CA HIS A 79 6.41 3.54 0.46
C HIS A 79 4.92 3.20 0.68
N SER A 80 4.10 3.26 -0.36
CA SER A 80 2.74 2.73 -0.32
C SER A 80 2.73 1.28 -0.80
N HIS A 81 1.89 0.46 -0.18
CA HIS A 81 1.75 -0.96 -0.47
C HIS A 81 0.38 -1.25 -1.06
N ILE A 82 0.30 -2.27 -1.90
CA ILE A 82 -0.99 -2.71 -2.42
C ILE A 82 -1.85 -3.25 -1.27
N ARG A 83 -3.13 -2.87 -1.25
CA ARG A 83 -4.10 -3.33 -0.25
C ARG A 83 -4.20 -4.87 -0.27
N GLY A 84 -4.22 -5.50 0.91
CA GLY A 84 -4.33 -6.96 1.06
C GLY A 84 -3.00 -7.71 1.06
N ARG A 85 -1.87 -7.07 0.67
CA ARG A 85 -0.61 -7.81 0.50
C ARG A 85 0.37 -7.70 1.68
N SER A 86 0.37 -6.60 2.41
CA SER A 86 1.39 -6.31 3.44
C SER A 86 0.82 -6.08 4.84
N GLU A 87 -0.48 -6.16 5.01
CA GLU A 87 -1.16 -5.82 6.27
C GLU A 87 -0.88 -6.81 7.38
N GLY A 88 -0.64 -8.08 7.08
CA GLY A 88 -0.26 -9.10 8.07
C GLY A 88 1.06 -8.81 8.80
N ARG A 89 1.88 -7.88 8.30
CA ARG A 89 3.08 -7.40 9.01
C ARG A 89 2.75 -6.39 10.10
N ILE A 90 1.63 -5.68 9.95
CA ILE A 90 1.21 -4.59 10.85
C ILE A 90 0.16 -5.07 11.82
N TRP A 91 -0.88 -5.74 11.33
CA TRP A 91 -1.96 -6.23 12.16
C TRP A 91 -1.57 -7.50 12.89
N ARG A 92 -1.79 -7.52 14.19
CA ARG A 92 -1.60 -8.69 15.06
C ARG A 92 -2.76 -8.77 16.03
N PRO A 93 -3.26 -9.95 16.33
CA PRO A 93 -4.24 -10.14 17.37
C PRO A 93 -3.80 -9.42 18.64
N THR A 94 -4.72 -8.78 19.32
CA THR A 94 -4.46 -8.02 20.55
C THR A 94 -5.60 -8.24 21.51
N THR A 95 -5.37 -7.99 22.79
CA THR A 95 -6.41 -8.09 23.79
C THR A 95 -6.96 -6.72 24.17
N ARG A 96 -8.19 -6.68 24.67
CA ARG A 96 -8.78 -5.45 25.20
C ARG A 96 -7.92 -4.84 26.31
N LYS A 97 -7.31 -5.70 27.13
CA LYS A 97 -6.40 -5.27 28.22
C LYS A 97 -5.17 -4.54 27.68
N ASP A 98 -4.53 -5.10 26.62
CA ASP A 98 -3.34 -4.48 26.02
C ASP A 98 -3.66 -3.12 25.42
N VAL A 99 -4.79 -3.03 24.71
CA VAL A 99 -5.20 -1.76 24.05
C VAL A 99 -5.55 -0.70 25.10
N GLN A 100 -6.23 -1.08 26.17
CA GLN A 100 -6.50 -0.17 27.30
C GLN A 100 -5.24 0.24 28.04
N ALA A 101 -4.26 -0.67 28.19
CA ALA A 101 -2.97 -0.34 28.78
C ALA A 101 -2.22 0.70 27.93
N ILE A 102 -2.27 0.59 26.59
CA ILE A 102 -1.68 1.59 25.69
C ILE A 102 -2.33 2.96 25.89
N LEU A 103 -3.67 3.02 25.96
CA LEU A 103 -4.39 4.26 26.18
C LEU A 103 -4.02 4.89 27.53
N LYS A 104 -4.06 4.10 28.60
CA LYS A 104 -3.71 4.57 29.94
C LYS A 104 -2.27 5.07 30.04
N ALA A 105 -1.33 4.34 29.39
CA ALA A 105 0.06 4.75 29.31
C ALA A 105 0.22 6.09 28.57
N ALA A 106 -0.55 6.31 27.50
CA ALA A 106 -0.53 7.56 26.76
C ALA A 106 -1.09 8.73 27.57
N GLU A 107 -2.15 8.51 28.34
CA GLU A 107 -2.74 9.51 29.23
C GLU A 107 -1.74 9.94 30.31
N ILE A 108 -1.16 8.97 31.03
CA ILE A 108 -0.17 9.25 32.07
C ILE A 108 1.09 9.90 31.50
N TYR A 109 1.56 9.41 30.34
CA TYR A 109 2.70 10.01 29.64
C TYR A 109 2.44 11.48 29.26
N ASN A 110 1.22 11.77 28.79
CA ASN A 110 0.83 13.13 28.44
C ASN A 110 0.71 14.03 29.69
N GLU A 111 0.17 13.50 30.80
CA GLU A 111 0.09 14.22 32.08
C GLU A 111 1.48 14.49 32.67
N ALA A 112 2.37 13.52 32.65
CA ALA A 112 3.74 13.70 33.12
C ALA A 112 4.48 14.81 32.37
N GLY A 113 4.26 14.94 31.05
CA GLY A 113 4.85 16.00 30.25
C GLY A 113 4.21 17.39 30.44
N LEU A 114 3.01 17.49 31.04
CA LEU A 114 2.39 18.78 31.36
C LEU A 114 3.18 19.57 32.41
N HIS A 115 4.02 18.89 33.19
CA HIS A 115 4.86 19.52 34.21
C HIS A 115 6.17 20.12 33.68
N GLU A 116 6.45 19.90 32.36
CA GLU A 116 7.61 20.51 31.71
C GLU A 116 7.33 21.98 31.37
N LYS A 117 8.30 22.89 31.67
CA LYS A 117 8.17 24.30 31.38
C LYS A 117 7.93 24.60 29.91
N GLY A 118 6.78 25.22 29.60
CA GLY A 118 6.42 25.64 28.24
C GLY A 118 5.38 24.80 27.52
N GLU A 119 5.01 23.66 28.03
CA GLU A 119 4.01 22.76 27.43
C GLU A 119 2.60 23.00 28.02
N ARG A 120 1.68 23.53 27.21
CA ARG A 120 0.29 23.80 27.62
C ARG A 120 -0.63 22.56 27.54
N SER A 121 -0.29 21.55 26.75
CA SER A 121 -1.18 20.42 26.44
C SER A 121 -0.50 19.04 26.54
N GLY A 122 0.68 19.00 27.11
CA GLY A 122 1.51 17.80 27.19
C GLY A 122 2.09 17.37 25.82
N PRO A 123 3.01 16.41 25.81
CA PRO A 123 3.78 16.04 24.62
C PRO A 123 2.93 15.45 23.49
N LEU A 124 1.79 14.82 23.79
CA LEU A 124 0.89 14.29 22.78
C LEU A 124 -0.18 15.29 22.35
N GLY A 125 -0.70 16.06 23.31
CA GLY A 125 -1.83 16.95 23.12
C GLY A 125 -3.19 16.24 23.18
N SER A 126 -4.25 17.02 23.51
CA SER A 126 -5.60 16.48 23.71
C SER A 126 -6.17 15.77 22.48
N VAL A 127 -6.00 16.34 21.30
CA VAL A 127 -6.52 15.76 20.06
C VAL A 127 -5.87 14.42 19.75
N ALA A 128 -4.58 14.25 20.06
CA ALA A 128 -3.90 12.97 19.88
C ALA A 128 -4.47 11.89 20.80
N LEU A 129 -4.79 12.23 22.04
CA LEU A 129 -5.47 11.31 22.96
C LEU A 129 -6.89 10.97 22.48
N ASP A 130 -7.65 11.94 21.93
CA ASP A 130 -8.96 11.68 21.36
C ASP A 130 -8.89 10.72 20.16
N VAL A 131 -7.89 10.89 19.28
CA VAL A 131 -7.62 9.94 18.18
C VAL A 131 -7.29 8.56 18.72
N LEU A 132 -6.47 8.46 19.76
CA LEU A 132 -6.10 7.18 20.35
C LEU A 132 -7.31 6.49 20.99
N ARG A 133 -8.18 7.22 21.73
CA ARG A 133 -9.44 6.71 22.26
C ARG A 133 -10.36 6.19 21.15
N LEU A 134 -10.47 6.92 20.05
CA LEU A 134 -11.24 6.46 18.89
C LEU A 134 -10.67 5.16 18.33
N PHE A 135 -9.36 5.03 18.21
CA PHE A 135 -8.70 3.84 17.68
C PHE A 135 -8.89 2.62 18.57
N VAL A 136 -8.84 2.81 19.89
CA VAL A 136 -9.15 1.77 20.89
C VAL A 136 -10.56 1.21 20.71
N ASN A 137 -11.52 2.04 20.30
CA ASN A 137 -12.90 1.62 20.08
C ASN A 137 -13.14 1.02 18.69
N LEU A 138 -12.26 1.28 17.71
CA LEU A 138 -12.42 0.82 16.34
C LEU A 138 -11.62 -0.45 16.01
N ILE A 139 -10.66 -0.81 16.85
CA ILE A 139 -9.80 -1.97 16.61
C ILE A 139 -10.57 -3.28 16.71
N ASP A 140 -10.38 -4.14 15.73
CA ASP A 140 -10.80 -5.54 15.83
C ASP A 140 -9.75 -6.34 16.62
N PHE A 141 -10.11 -6.78 17.81
CA PHE A 141 -9.20 -7.49 18.72
C PHE A 141 -8.73 -8.84 18.17
N ARG A 142 -9.56 -9.50 17.37
CA ARG A 142 -9.26 -10.82 16.81
C ARG A 142 -8.15 -10.77 15.76
N THR A 143 -8.17 -9.78 14.93
CA THR A 143 -7.23 -9.62 13.80
C THR A 143 -6.20 -8.51 14.02
N GLY A 144 -6.47 -7.59 14.95
CA GLY A 144 -5.72 -6.35 15.12
C GLY A 144 -5.99 -5.33 14.03
N ARG A 145 -7.02 -5.55 13.19
CA ARG A 145 -7.35 -4.69 12.05
C ARG A 145 -7.83 -3.32 12.51
N LEU A 146 -7.18 -2.29 12.00
CA LEU A 146 -7.48 -0.89 12.29
C LEU A 146 -7.16 -0.07 11.04
N GLU A 147 -8.21 0.37 10.33
CA GLU A 147 -8.06 1.05 9.04
C GLU A 147 -9.03 2.22 8.81
N PRO A 148 -9.27 3.10 9.81
CA PRO A 148 -10.13 4.23 9.58
C PRO A 148 -9.55 5.17 8.53
N SER A 149 -10.42 5.73 7.69
CA SER A 149 -10.04 6.82 6.80
C SER A 149 -9.84 8.12 7.59
N ILE A 150 -9.06 9.05 7.05
CA ILE A 150 -8.90 10.38 7.69
C ILE A 150 -10.27 11.07 7.79
N THR A 151 -11.13 10.92 6.78
CA THR A 151 -12.49 11.47 6.80
C THR A 151 -13.30 10.88 7.94
N THR A 152 -13.28 9.57 8.14
CA THR A 152 -13.95 8.91 9.28
C THR A 152 -13.48 9.44 10.62
N ILE A 153 -12.17 9.70 10.77
CA ILE A 153 -11.62 10.27 12.01
C ILE A 153 -12.10 11.71 12.20
N MET A 154 -12.12 12.51 11.13
CA MET A 154 -12.63 13.89 11.15
C MET A 154 -14.08 13.93 11.58
N ASP A 155 -14.93 13.12 10.97
CA ASP A 155 -16.39 13.07 11.24
C ASP A 155 -16.68 12.63 12.68
N ARG A 156 -15.93 11.64 13.19
CA ARG A 156 -16.11 11.14 14.55
C ARG A 156 -15.64 12.10 15.64
N LEU A 157 -14.59 12.87 15.37
CA LEU A 157 -13.99 13.78 16.34
C LEU A 157 -14.40 15.25 16.15
N GLY A 158 -15.06 15.59 15.05
CA GLY A 158 -15.44 16.97 14.72
C GLY A 158 -14.23 17.89 14.55
N ARG A 159 -13.11 17.37 14.03
CA ARG A 159 -11.85 18.12 13.89
C ARG A 159 -11.43 18.27 12.45
N SER A 160 -10.70 19.35 12.15
CA SER A 160 -10.18 19.59 10.81
C SER A 160 -9.13 18.52 10.41
N ARG A 161 -9.00 18.30 9.12
CA ARG A 161 -8.02 17.35 8.54
C ARG A 161 -6.60 17.61 9.00
N ASP A 162 -6.20 18.88 9.02
CA ASP A 162 -4.84 19.26 9.39
C ASP A 162 -4.55 18.94 10.87
N THR A 163 -5.51 19.21 11.75
CA THR A 163 -5.43 18.87 13.17
C THR A 163 -5.28 17.36 13.37
N ILE A 164 -6.07 16.54 12.66
CA ILE A 164 -5.97 15.08 12.73
C ILE A 164 -4.62 14.59 12.21
N VAL A 165 -4.15 15.13 11.08
CA VAL A 165 -2.85 14.74 10.50
C VAL A 165 -1.70 15.09 11.45
N ARG A 166 -1.74 16.24 12.12
CA ARG A 166 -0.74 16.61 13.15
C ARG A 166 -0.80 15.66 14.34
N ALA A 167 -1.99 15.36 14.85
CA ALA A 167 -2.19 14.42 15.95
C ALA A 167 -1.64 13.01 15.62
N LEU A 168 -1.94 12.48 14.43
CA LEU A 168 -1.40 11.21 13.96
C LEU A 168 0.14 11.22 13.87
N LYS A 169 0.72 12.30 13.30
CA LYS A 169 2.18 12.45 13.25
C LYS A 169 2.81 12.48 14.63
N ASN A 170 2.17 13.18 15.58
CA ASN A 170 2.63 13.27 16.95
C ASN A 170 2.59 11.90 17.64
N LEU A 171 1.47 11.20 17.58
CA LEU A 171 1.37 9.82 18.10
C LEU A 171 2.44 8.89 17.52
N ARG A 172 2.74 9.03 16.23
CA ARG A 172 3.79 8.25 15.59
C ARG A 172 5.19 8.63 16.06
N ALA A 173 5.47 9.92 16.22
CA ALA A 173 6.75 10.41 16.71
C ALA A 173 7.05 9.90 18.12
N HIS A 174 6.03 9.77 18.96
CA HIS A 174 6.13 9.22 20.31
C HIS A 174 6.01 7.68 20.35
N GLY A 175 5.75 7.02 19.21
CA GLY A 175 5.75 5.57 19.08
C GLY A 175 4.45 4.86 19.52
N PHE A 176 3.37 5.60 19.80
CA PHE A 176 2.07 5.01 20.17
C PHE A 176 1.33 4.39 18.99
N ILE A 177 1.56 4.90 17.79
CA ILE A 177 0.99 4.36 16.55
C ILE A 177 2.06 4.21 15.48
N ASP A 178 1.83 3.26 14.58
CA ASP A 178 2.49 3.21 13.30
C ASP A 178 1.46 2.94 12.21
N TRP A 179 1.77 3.23 10.95
CA TRP A 179 0.87 2.96 9.84
C TRP A 179 1.59 2.59 8.56
N LEU A 180 0.91 1.76 7.79
CA LEU A 180 1.26 1.41 6.43
C LEU A 180 0.36 2.19 5.47
N ARG A 181 0.95 2.90 4.53
CA ARG A 181 0.20 3.53 3.43
C ARG A 181 -0.22 2.47 2.43
N ARG A 182 -1.47 2.55 1.97
CA ARG A 182 -2.01 1.59 1.03
C ARG A 182 -2.59 2.26 -0.20
N TYR A 183 -2.54 1.53 -1.30
CA TYR A 183 -3.18 1.91 -2.56
C TYR A 183 -3.91 0.70 -3.15
N GLU A 184 -4.86 0.97 -4.01
CA GLU A 184 -5.57 -0.04 -4.79
C GLU A 184 -5.63 0.37 -6.26
N PRO A 185 -5.69 -0.60 -7.20
CA PRO A 185 -5.92 -0.31 -8.60
C PRO A 185 -7.30 0.30 -8.80
N THR A 186 -7.42 1.27 -9.70
CA THR A 186 -8.72 1.90 -10.03
C THR A 186 -9.53 1.09 -11.01
N GLY A 187 -8.92 0.10 -11.70
CA GLY A 187 -9.56 -0.63 -12.79
C GLY A 187 -9.73 0.17 -14.08
N ASN A 188 -9.15 1.35 -14.18
CA ASN A 188 -9.21 2.15 -15.40
C ASN A 188 -8.31 1.56 -16.48
N GLU A 189 -8.88 1.18 -17.63
CA GLU A 189 -8.14 0.64 -18.78
C GLU A 189 -7.58 1.74 -19.71
N GLY A 190 -7.93 3.01 -19.50
CA GLY A 190 -7.61 4.15 -20.36
C GLY A 190 -6.66 5.18 -19.75
N ARG A 191 -6.75 6.42 -20.28
CA ARG A 191 -6.08 7.59 -19.73
C ARG A 191 -6.71 7.96 -18.40
N GLY A 192 -5.93 7.98 -17.33
CA GLY A 192 -6.38 8.35 -15.99
C GLY A 192 -5.52 7.70 -14.92
N PRO A 193 -5.78 8.01 -13.64
CA PRO A 193 -5.05 7.40 -12.56
C PRO A 193 -5.35 5.90 -12.52
N GLN A 194 -4.30 5.09 -12.65
CA GLN A 194 -4.37 3.62 -12.60
C GLN A 194 -4.45 3.10 -11.16
N VAL A 195 -4.13 3.94 -10.19
CA VAL A 195 -4.13 3.61 -8.78
C VAL A 195 -4.69 4.77 -7.96
N GLN A 196 -5.36 4.45 -6.88
CA GLN A 196 -5.84 5.41 -5.89
C GLN A 196 -5.33 5.05 -4.50
N GLN A 197 -5.08 6.06 -3.68
CA GLN A 197 -4.70 5.85 -2.31
C GLN A 197 -5.95 5.47 -1.50
N THR A 198 -5.87 4.38 -0.76
CA THR A 198 -6.92 3.96 0.18
C THR A 198 -6.55 4.33 1.63
N SER A 199 -7.42 3.99 2.59
CA SER A 199 -7.16 4.22 4.02
C SER A 199 -5.87 3.53 4.46
N ASN A 200 -5.14 4.14 5.39
CA ASN A 200 -3.95 3.54 5.97
C ASN A 200 -4.33 2.37 6.88
N ALA A 201 -3.45 1.38 6.98
CA ALA A 201 -3.51 0.36 8.02
C ALA A 201 -2.73 0.86 9.24
N TYR A 202 -3.39 0.99 10.38
CA TYR A 202 -2.77 1.46 11.62
C TYR A 202 -2.47 0.29 12.55
N ARG A 203 -1.47 0.48 13.41
CA ARG A 203 -1.14 -0.40 14.51
C ARG A 203 -0.93 0.43 15.78
N LEU A 204 -1.52 -0.02 16.88
CA LEU A 204 -1.24 0.51 18.20
C LEU A 204 0.01 -0.17 18.77
N SER A 205 0.84 0.58 19.45
CA SER A 205 2.04 0.09 20.11
C SER A 205 2.25 0.80 21.45
N LEU A 206 2.86 0.10 22.37
CA LEU A 206 3.24 0.65 23.66
C LEU A 206 4.73 1.00 23.61
N PRO A 207 5.12 2.28 23.50
CA PRO A 207 6.52 2.67 23.48
C PRO A 207 7.18 2.41 24.84
N GLU A 208 8.46 2.06 24.83
CA GLU A 208 9.21 1.73 26.06
C GLU A 208 9.20 2.89 27.06
N LYS A 209 9.31 4.13 26.56
CA LYS A 209 9.21 5.33 27.38
C LYS A 209 7.90 5.43 28.16
N ALA A 210 6.78 5.02 27.55
CA ALA A 210 5.48 5.05 28.20
C ALA A 210 5.23 3.83 29.10
N ARG A 211 5.88 2.70 28.83
CA ARG A 211 5.77 1.49 29.64
C ARG A 211 6.23 1.73 31.09
N GLN A 212 7.22 2.57 31.28
CA GLN A 212 7.72 2.94 32.59
C GLN A 212 6.65 3.56 33.49
N PHE A 213 5.69 4.29 32.90
CA PHE A 213 4.61 4.95 33.64
C PHE A 213 3.47 3.99 34.04
N LEU A 214 3.40 2.81 33.44
CA LEU A 214 2.38 1.81 33.80
C LEU A 214 2.64 1.17 35.18
N GLY A 215 3.87 1.28 35.71
CA GLY A 215 4.23 0.77 37.03
C GLY A 215 3.78 -0.69 37.21
N ARG A 216 2.94 -0.90 38.24
CA ARG A 216 2.37 -2.20 38.57
C ARG A 216 1.50 -2.81 37.45
N PHE A 217 0.89 -2.00 36.60
CA PHE A 217 0.06 -2.46 35.46
C PHE A 217 0.87 -2.95 34.26
N GLY A 218 2.16 -2.62 34.20
CA GLY A 218 3.05 -3.03 33.10
C GLY A 218 3.92 -4.24 33.44
N LYS A 219 3.91 -4.70 34.68
CA LYS A 219 4.60 -5.92 35.11
C LYS A 219 3.58 -7.05 35.21
N ALA A 220 3.94 -8.22 34.69
CA ALA A 220 3.20 -9.43 35.03
C ALA A 220 3.12 -9.53 36.57
N PRO A 221 1.97 -9.91 37.15
CA PRO A 221 1.92 -10.14 38.57
C PRO A 221 3.05 -11.11 38.93
N PRO A 222 3.75 -10.88 40.04
CA PRO A 222 4.73 -11.85 40.51
C PRO A 222 4.04 -13.20 40.59
N LEU A 223 4.70 -14.24 40.08
CA LEU A 223 4.21 -15.60 40.22
C LEU A 223 3.97 -15.86 41.71
N PRO A 224 2.85 -16.53 42.10
CA PRO A 224 2.64 -16.93 43.46
C PRO A 224 3.87 -17.69 43.96
N ASP A 225 4.23 -17.51 45.22
CA ASP A 225 5.41 -18.20 45.82
C ASP A 225 5.33 -19.71 45.66
N ASP A 226 4.11 -20.28 45.65
CA ASP A 226 3.82 -21.70 45.42
C ASP A 226 4.27 -22.17 44.02
N HIS A 227 4.25 -21.30 43.02
CA HIS A 227 4.56 -21.67 41.61
C HIS A 227 6.06 -21.98 41.43
N SER A 228 6.93 -21.34 42.17
CA SER A 228 8.37 -21.64 42.16
C SER A 228 8.65 -22.98 42.85
N ALA A 229 7.97 -23.21 43.95
CA ALA A 229 8.06 -24.48 44.68
C ALA A 229 7.50 -25.66 43.90
N GLU A 230 6.37 -25.48 43.19
CA GLU A 230 5.81 -26.49 42.28
C GLU A 230 6.72 -26.78 41.06
N GLN A 231 7.35 -25.76 40.50
CA GLN A 231 8.31 -25.96 39.41
C GLN A 231 9.58 -26.69 39.88
N GLU A 232 10.09 -26.36 41.04
CA GLU A 232 11.23 -27.05 41.64
C GLU A 232 10.91 -28.51 42.01
N ALA A 233 9.71 -28.76 42.55
CA ALA A 233 9.24 -30.12 42.84
C ALA A 233 9.08 -30.96 41.58
N CYS A 234 8.47 -30.39 40.52
CA CYS A 234 8.30 -31.05 39.23
C CYS A 234 9.66 -31.34 38.56
N ALA A 235 10.59 -30.39 38.65
CA ALA A 235 11.95 -30.55 38.11
C ALA A 235 12.70 -31.67 38.87
N ALA A 236 12.55 -31.71 40.17
CA ALA A 236 13.14 -32.78 41.02
C ALA A 236 12.55 -34.15 40.70
N GLU A 237 11.23 -34.28 40.50
CA GLU A 237 10.57 -35.50 40.06
C GLU A 237 11.04 -35.96 38.67
N LEU A 238 11.16 -35.07 37.73
CA LEU A 238 11.66 -35.37 36.39
C LEU A 238 13.13 -35.86 36.44
N ASP A 239 13.96 -35.24 37.24
CA ASP A 239 15.35 -35.66 37.42
C ASP A 239 15.46 -37.02 38.15
N ALA A 240 14.60 -37.28 39.13
CA ALA A 240 14.52 -38.59 39.80
C ALA A 240 14.06 -39.66 38.81
N HIS A 241 13.05 -39.39 38.01
CA HIS A 241 12.57 -40.32 36.99
C HIS A 241 13.63 -40.59 35.91
N ARG A 242 14.34 -39.55 35.47
CA ARG A 242 15.45 -39.68 34.50
C ARG A 242 16.59 -40.55 35.03
N LYS A 243 16.89 -40.44 36.32
CA LYS A 243 17.91 -41.28 36.98
C LYS A 243 17.47 -42.71 37.20
N SER A 244 16.17 -42.99 37.24
CA SER A 244 15.60 -44.34 37.44
C SER A 244 15.43 -45.13 36.13
N LEU A 245 15.55 -44.51 34.99
CA LEU A 245 15.51 -45.18 33.68
C LEU A 245 16.81 -45.97 33.48
N PRO A 246 16.74 -47.30 33.19
CA PRO A 246 17.91 -48.07 32.85
C PRO A 246 18.55 -47.50 31.59
N LEU A 247 19.86 -47.33 31.62
CA LEU A 247 20.68 -47.08 30.47
C LEU A 247 20.65 -48.36 29.63
N ASP A 248 19.86 -48.39 28.59
CA ASP A 248 19.98 -49.44 27.55
C ASP A 248 21.35 -49.30 26.90
N GLU A 249 22.15 -50.36 27.03
CA GLU A 249 23.41 -50.56 26.30
C GLU A 249 23.16 -50.85 24.81
#